data_85f2c18443f8729355007187af335c41
#
_entry.id   85f2c18443f8729355007187af335c41
#
_cell.length_a   1.000
_cell.length_b   1.000
_cell.length_c   1.000
_cell.angle_alpha   90.00
_cell.angle_beta   90.00
_cell.angle_gamma   90.00
#
_symmetry.space_group_name_H-M   'P 1'
#
loop_
_entity.id
_entity.type
_entity.pdbx_description
1 polymer ?
#
loop_
_entity_poly.entity_id
_entity_poly.type
_entity_poly.pdbx_seq_one_letter_code
_entity_poly.pdbx_strand_id
1 'polypeptide(L)'
;MKPGTSTSFGPVKQVDAGRLSVGYAEAGPPDGPAVVLLHGWPYDIHSFADVTPALASAGYRVIVPFVCGYGTTRFLSDDAPCNGQQAALAADVIAHMDALGIDRAILAGFDWGARSANVIAALWPDRCKALVSVSGYLIGSQAGGAAPLPPAAEHAWWYQFYFGTERGRGGYRTYRREFAKLIWQLASPKWAFDDATFARTAAAFDNPDHVEIVIHNYRWRISLAEGEPPYDDLEARLAGAPPIAVPTITLEGDANGAPHPDPSAYASKFTGKYEHRSVSGGVGHNLPQEAPQAFAQAIADVDGF
;
A
#
# COMPACT_ATOMS: atom_id res chain seq x y z
N MET A 1 14.45 0.23 19.83
CA MET A 1 13.59 -0.61 18.96
C MET A 1 14.42 -1.78 18.43
N LYS A 2 13.82 -2.95 18.19
CA LYS A 2 14.53 -4.07 17.56
C LYS A 2 14.84 -3.69 16.09
N PRO A 3 15.99 -4.14 15.53
CA PRO A 3 16.25 -4.01 14.10
C PRO A 3 15.14 -4.68 13.28
N GLY A 4 14.91 -4.21 12.08
CA GLY A 4 14.06 -4.91 11.11
C GLY A 4 14.64 -6.30 10.83
N THR A 5 13.77 -7.26 10.51
CA THR A 5 14.21 -8.62 10.23
C THR A 5 14.57 -8.78 8.76
N SER A 6 15.55 -9.65 8.45
CA SER A 6 15.87 -10.09 7.09
C SER A 6 15.10 -11.35 6.67
N THR A 7 14.06 -11.74 7.41
CA THR A 7 13.16 -12.84 7.06
C THR A 7 12.58 -12.64 5.67
N SER A 8 12.59 -13.67 4.84
CA SER A 8 12.01 -13.65 3.51
C SER A 8 10.94 -14.74 3.36
N PHE A 9 10.09 -14.55 2.36
CA PHE A 9 9.10 -15.55 1.98
C PHE A 9 9.76 -16.77 1.32
N GLY A 10 9.02 -17.87 1.27
CA GLY A 10 9.31 -19.00 0.39
C GLY A 10 9.17 -18.61 -1.09
N PRO A 11 9.11 -19.58 -2.00
CA PRO A 11 9.00 -19.29 -3.43
C PRO A 11 7.79 -18.41 -3.75
N VAL A 12 8.04 -17.34 -4.53
CA VAL A 12 6.98 -16.47 -5.05
C VAL A 12 6.21 -17.23 -6.13
N LYS A 13 4.89 -17.19 -6.03
CA LYS A 13 3.98 -17.70 -7.05
C LYS A 13 3.70 -16.65 -8.10
N GLN A 14 3.17 -17.05 -9.25
CA GLN A 14 2.80 -16.16 -10.35
C GLN A 14 1.43 -16.54 -10.88
N VAL A 15 0.58 -15.55 -11.17
CA VAL A 15 -0.73 -15.75 -11.77
C VAL A 15 -1.09 -14.60 -12.69
N ASP A 16 -1.69 -14.89 -13.83
CA ASP A 16 -2.21 -13.88 -14.74
C ASP A 16 -3.55 -13.35 -14.22
N ALA A 17 -3.63 -12.04 -14.07
CA ALA A 17 -4.74 -11.34 -13.44
C ALA A 17 -5.00 -9.98 -14.13
N GLY A 18 -6.09 -9.88 -14.87
CA GLY A 18 -6.41 -8.68 -15.63
C GLY A 18 -5.31 -8.33 -16.64
N ARG A 19 -4.68 -7.18 -16.46
CA ARG A 19 -3.58 -6.69 -17.32
C ARG A 19 -2.18 -7.12 -16.85
N LEU A 20 -2.09 -7.81 -15.71
CA LEU A 20 -0.82 -8.15 -15.06
C LEU A 20 -0.62 -9.66 -14.94
N SER A 21 0.62 -10.09 -15.02
CA SER A 21 1.09 -11.32 -14.41
C SER A 21 1.61 -10.95 -13.03
N VAL A 22 0.91 -11.37 -11.97
CA VAL A 22 1.14 -10.93 -10.60
C VAL A 22 1.99 -11.92 -9.85
N GLY A 23 3.13 -11.47 -9.33
CA GLY A 23 3.95 -12.22 -8.39
C GLY A 23 3.41 -12.06 -6.97
N TYR A 24 3.28 -13.14 -6.20
CA TYR A 24 2.76 -13.09 -4.84
C TYR A 24 3.30 -14.18 -3.94
N ALA A 25 3.37 -13.89 -2.65
CA ALA A 25 3.57 -14.89 -1.61
C ALA A 25 2.21 -15.35 -1.05
N GLU A 26 2.12 -16.62 -0.66
CA GLU A 26 0.92 -17.19 -0.05
C GLU A 26 1.30 -18.09 1.11
N ALA A 27 0.52 -18.03 2.19
CA ALA A 27 0.70 -18.86 3.36
C ALA A 27 -0.65 -19.19 4.02
N GLY A 28 -0.65 -20.25 4.86
CA GLY A 28 -1.83 -20.72 5.58
C GLY A 28 -2.70 -21.71 4.78
N PRO A 29 -3.82 -22.13 5.34
CA PRO A 29 -4.70 -23.11 4.72
C PRO A 29 -5.39 -22.52 3.48
N PRO A 30 -5.44 -23.24 2.34
CA PRO A 30 -6.01 -22.72 1.10
C PRO A 30 -7.51 -22.40 1.21
N ASP A 31 -8.22 -23.08 2.11
CA ASP A 31 -9.66 -22.90 2.36
C ASP A 31 -9.93 -21.96 3.54
N GLY A 32 -8.91 -21.34 4.13
CA GLY A 32 -9.06 -20.39 5.22
C GLY A 32 -9.65 -19.06 4.76
N PRO A 33 -10.20 -18.25 5.69
CA PRO A 33 -10.64 -16.90 5.37
C PRO A 33 -9.49 -16.09 4.74
N ALA A 34 -9.77 -15.45 3.61
CA ALA A 34 -8.73 -14.76 2.85
C ALA A 34 -8.36 -13.41 3.48
N VAL A 35 -7.06 -13.16 3.58
CA VAL A 35 -6.47 -11.86 3.94
C VAL A 35 -5.52 -11.44 2.84
N VAL A 36 -5.70 -10.25 2.26
CA VAL A 36 -4.79 -9.68 1.27
C VAL A 36 -4.01 -8.54 1.91
N LEU A 37 -2.67 -8.67 1.92
CA LEU A 37 -1.74 -7.72 2.53
C LEU A 37 -1.07 -6.87 1.45
N LEU A 38 -1.28 -5.56 1.49
CA LEU A 38 -0.90 -4.64 0.42
C LEU A 38 0.17 -3.65 0.88
N HIS A 39 1.35 -3.73 0.25
CA HIS A 39 2.45 -2.80 0.48
C HIS A 39 2.31 -1.53 -0.37
N GLY A 40 3.17 -0.56 -0.10
CA GLY A 40 3.25 0.68 -0.86
C GLY A 40 4.68 1.04 -1.27
N TRP A 41 4.90 2.29 -1.59
CA TRP A 41 6.18 2.84 -2.01
C TRP A 41 6.93 3.48 -0.82
N PRO A 42 8.23 3.29 -0.72
CA PRO A 42 9.12 2.38 -1.45
C PRO A 42 9.39 1.09 -0.66
N TYR A 43 8.39 0.24 -0.57
CA TYR A 43 8.42 -1.03 0.18
C TYR A 43 8.06 -2.20 -0.75
N ASP A 44 8.00 -3.42 -0.20
CA ASP A 44 7.58 -4.61 -0.94
C ASP A 44 6.87 -5.62 -0.03
N ILE A 45 6.63 -6.82 -0.54
CA ILE A 45 5.95 -7.88 0.21
C ILE A 45 6.61 -8.19 1.55
N HIS A 46 7.93 -7.96 1.69
CA HIS A 46 8.68 -8.29 2.90
C HIS A 46 8.30 -7.42 4.11
N SER A 47 7.57 -6.33 3.91
CA SER A 47 6.93 -5.60 5.01
C SER A 47 6.01 -6.49 5.85
N PHE A 48 5.52 -7.59 5.27
CA PHE A 48 4.59 -8.53 5.90
C PHE A 48 5.22 -9.88 6.25
N ALA A 49 6.55 -10.04 6.11
CA ALA A 49 7.21 -11.32 6.34
C ALA A 49 6.99 -11.88 7.75
N ASP A 50 6.89 -11.01 8.76
CA ASP A 50 6.65 -11.41 10.15
C ASP A 50 5.16 -11.37 10.55
N VAL A 51 4.30 -10.71 9.77
CA VAL A 51 2.83 -10.72 9.94
C VAL A 51 2.24 -12.03 9.42
N THR A 52 2.70 -12.47 8.26
CA THR A 52 2.15 -13.62 7.54
C THR A 52 2.14 -14.92 8.35
N PRO A 53 3.22 -15.33 9.06
CA PRO A 53 3.19 -16.56 9.85
C PRO A 53 2.17 -16.52 11.00
N ALA A 54 1.99 -15.35 11.61
CA ALA A 54 1.02 -15.19 12.70
C ALA A 54 -0.42 -15.40 12.21
N LEU A 55 -0.78 -14.80 11.08
CA LEU A 55 -2.10 -14.95 10.48
C LEU A 55 -2.32 -16.37 9.94
N ALA A 56 -1.32 -16.95 9.27
CA ALA A 56 -1.39 -18.33 8.77
C ALA A 56 -1.61 -19.34 9.90
N SER A 57 -0.93 -19.15 11.05
CA SER A 57 -1.10 -19.97 12.26
C SER A 57 -2.48 -19.78 12.90
N ALA A 58 -3.11 -18.62 12.71
CA ALA A 58 -4.48 -18.36 13.13
C ALA A 58 -5.54 -18.90 12.17
N GLY A 59 -5.14 -19.58 11.08
CA GLY A 59 -6.03 -20.23 10.13
C GLY A 59 -6.45 -19.39 8.93
N TYR A 60 -5.85 -18.21 8.72
CA TYR A 60 -6.11 -17.38 7.53
C TYR A 60 -5.33 -17.86 6.31
N ARG A 61 -5.95 -17.77 5.14
CA ARG A 61 -5.27 -17.81 3.83
C ARG A 61 -4.72 -16.42 3.55
N VAL A 62 -3.41 -16.26 3.66
CA VAL A 62 -2.72 -14.97 3.56
C VAL A 62 -2.10 -14.82 2.18
N ILE A 63 -2.48 -13.77 1.46
CA ILE A 63 -2.02 -13.43 0.12
C ILE A 63 -1.25 -12.11 0.19
N VAL A 64 -0.03 -12.10 -0.32
CA VAL A 64 0.85 -10.91 -0.29
C VAL A 64 1.39 -10.64 -1.70
N PRO A 65 0.67 -9.88 -2.54
CA PRO A 65 1.10 -9.60 -3.90
C PRO A 65 2.19 -8.51 -3.94
N PHE A 66 3.11 -8.63 -4.89
CA PHE A 66 3.83 -7.47 -5.39
C PHE A 66 2.86 -6.59 -6.18
N VAL A 67 2.64 -5.36 -5.74
CA VAL A 67 1.82 -4.41 -6.49
C VAL A 67 2.46 -4.07 -7.84
N CYS A 68 1.69 -3.50 -8.77
CA CYS A 68 2.16 -3.12 -10.10
C CYS A 68 3.47 -2.31 -10.02
N GLY A 69 4.47 -2.69 -10.82
CA GLY A 69 5.80 -2.06 -10.82
C GLY A 69 6.78 -2.60 -9.78
N TYR A 70 6.48 -3.73 -9.12
CA TYR A 70 7.35 -4.31 -8.09
C TYR A 70 7.63 -5.81 -8.30
N GLY A 71 8.80 -6.22 -7.84
CA GLY A 71 9.21 -7.62 -7.78
C GLY A 71 9.05 -8.33 -9.13
N THR A 72 8.34 -9.44 -9.14
CA THR A 72 8.10 -10.23 -10.35
C THR A 72 6.80 -9.90 -11.08
N THR A 73 5.99 -8.96 -10.56
CA THR A 73 4.77 -8.49 -11.25
C THR A 73 5.14 -7.78 -12.55
N ARG A 74 4.47 -8.13 -13.66
CA ARG A 74 4.73 -7.60 -15.01
C ARG A 74 3.43 -7.34 -15.74
N PHE A 75 3.43 -6.38 -16.65
CA PHE A 75 2.36 -6.27 -17.63
C PHE A 75 2.35 -7.47 -18.57
N LEU A 76 1.16 -7.94 -18.95
CA LEU A 76 0.97 -9.00 -19.95
C LEU A 76 1.17 -8.51 -21.38
N SER A 77 1.15 -7.19 -21.59
CA SER A 77 1.39 -6.54 -22.87
C SER A 77 2.45 -5.45 -22.73
N ASP A 78 3.39 -5.41 -23.66
CA ASP A 78 4.42 -4.38 -23.74
C ASP A 78 3.85 -2.98 -24.03
N ASP A 79 2.63 -2.93 -24.60
CA ASP A 79 1.93 -1.67 -24.91
C ASP A 79 1.08 -1.17 -23.74
N ALA A 80 1.04 -1.88 -22.62
CA ALA A 80 0.28 -1.46 -21.45
C ALA A 80 0.86 -0.18 -20.84
N PRO A 81 0.05 0.86 -20.61
CA PRO A 81 0.56 2.08 -20.00
C PRO A 81 0.96 1.85 -18.54
N CYS A 82 2.10 2.42 -18.15
CA CYS A 82 2.61 2.39 -16.79
C CYS A 82 1.80 3.35 -15.90
N ASN A 83 0.57 2.96 -15.56
CA ASN A 83 -0.38 3.74 -14.81
C ASN A 83 -0.35 3.41 -13.31
N GLY A 84 0.00 4.39 -12.49
CA GLY A 84 0.02 4.29 -11.02
C GLY A 84 -1.12 5.03 -10.32
N GLN A 85 -2.23 5.39 -11.02
CA GLN A 85 -3.38 6.03 -10.36
C GLN A 85 -4.10 5.09 -9.40
N GLN A 86 -4.76 5.63 -8.38
CA GLN A 86 -5.31 4.83 -7.27
C GLN A 86 -6.38 3.83 -7.72
N ALA A 87 -7.25 4.19 -8.67
CA ALA A 87 -8.28 3.29 -9.18
C ALA A 87 -7.69 2.13 -9.98
N ALA A 88 -6.63 2.37 -10.76
CA ALA A 88 -5.94 1.32 -11.51
C ALA A 88 -5.27 0.30 -10.58
N LEU A 89 -4.53 0.77 -9.56
CA LEU A 89 -3.90 -0.11 -8.58
C LEU A 89 -4.92 -0.93 -7.78
N ALA A 90 -6.07 -0.34 -7.45
CA ALA A 90 -7.16 -1.05 -6.78
C ALA A 90 -7.82 -2.10 -7.69
N ALA A 91 -8.04 -1.77 -8.97
CA ALA A 91 -8.57 -2.71 -9.97
C ALA A 91 -7.63 -3.89 -10.21
N ASP A 92 -6.30 -3.67 -10.20
CA ASP A 92 -5.30 -4.73 -10.28
C ASP A 92 -5.44 -5.73 -9.10
N VAL A 93 -5.72 -5.23 -7.89
CA VAL A 93 -5.96 -6.10 -6.71
C VAL A 93 -7.26 -6.89 -6.86
N ILE A 94 -8.34 -6.29 -7.36
CA ILE A 94 -9.60 -6.99 -7.65
C ILE A 94 -9.36 -8.10 -8.67
N ALA A 95 -8.67 -7.80 -9.77
CA ALA A 95 -8.35 -8.81 -10.80
C ALA A 95 -7.50 -9.95 -10.22
N HIS A 96 -6.56 -9.65 -9.32
CA HIS A 96 -5.77 -10.66 -8.64
C HIS A 96 -6.62 -11.55 -7.72
N MET A 97 -7.56 -10.96 -6.96
CA MET A 97 -8.52 -11.73 -6.17
C MET A 97 -9.36 -12.65 -7.06
N ASP A 98 -9.84 -12.17 -8.21
CA ASP A 98 -10.63 -12.95 -9.18
C ASP A 98 -9.81 -14.15 -9.71
N ALA A 99 -8.55 -13.91 -10.10
CA ALA A 99 -7.66 -14.96 -10.60
C ALA A 99 -7.36 -16.06 -9.55
N LEU A 100 -7.44 -15.71 -8.26
CA LEU A 100 -7.24 -16.65 -7.14
C LEU A 100 -8.55 -17.27 -6.62
N GLY A 101 -9.70 -16.96 -7.23
CA GLY A 101 -11.02 -17.40 -6.78
C GLY A 101 -11.41 -16.85 -5.41
N ILE A 102 -10.98 -15.64 -5.09
CA ILE A 102 -11.27 -14.96 -3.82
C ILE A 102 -12.41 -13.98 -4.03
N ASP A 103 -13.62 -14.35 -3.67
CA ASP A 103 -14.80 -13.48 -3.80
C ASP A 103 -14.73 -12.30 -2.83
N ARG A 104 -14.28 -12.54 -1.60
CA ARG A 104 -14.25 -11.55 -0.52
C ARG A 104 -13.07 -11.81 0.42
N ALA A 105 -12.35 -10.74 0.82
CA ALA A 105 -11.21 -10.84 1.72
C ALA A 105 -11.20 -9.74 2.77
N ILE A 106 -10.46 -9.94 3.87
CA ILE A 106 -9.99 -8.85 4.70
C ILE A 106 -8.85 -8.18 3.94
N LEU A 107 -8.94 -6.87 3.74
CA LEU A 107 -7.91 -6.08 3.08
C LEU A 107 -7.12 -5.31 4.13
N ALA A 108 -5.81 -5.45 4.11
CA ALA A 108 -4.94 -4.77 5.06
C ALA A 108 -3.72 -4.19 4.37
N GLY A 109 -3.36 -2.96 4.69
CA GLY A 109 -2.22 -2.34 4.03
C GLY A 109 -1.72 -1.07 4.69
N PHE A 110 -0.64 -0.54 4.13
CA PHE A 110 -0.06 0.75 4.47
C PHE A 110 0.36 1.47 3.19
N ASP A 111 0.51 2.79 3.25
CA ASP A 111 0.89 3.65 2.11
C ASP A 111 -0.02 3.43 0.87
N TRP A 112 0.52 3.15 -0.33
CA TRP A 112 -0.30 2.85 -1.52
C TRP A 112 -1.19 1.64 -1.34
N GLY A 113 -0.73 0.65 -0.56
CA GLY A 113 -1.51 -0.54 -0.25
C GLY A 113 -2.75 -0.22 0.58
N ALA A 114 -2.61 0.63 1.60
CA ALA A 114 -3.76 1.12 2.37
C ALA A 114 -4.71 1.94 1.48
N ARG A 115 -4.18 2.78 0.57
CA ARG A 115 -5.00 3.52 -0.39
C ARG A 115 -5.79 2.58 -1.29
N SER A 116 -5.14 1.56 -1.87
CA SER A 116 -5.82 0.57 -2.72
C SER A 116 -6.90 -0.18 -1.93
N ALA A 117 -6.63 -0.56 -0.68
CA ALA A 117 -7.61 -1.19 0.20
C ALA A 117 -8.79 -0.26 0.52
N ASN A 118 -8.54 1.04 0.78
CA ASN A 118 -9.58 2.05 0.97
C ASN A 118 -10.46 2.21 -0.28
N VAL A 119 -9.82 2.29 -1.46
CA VAL A 119 -10.54 2.39 -2.75
C VAL A 119 -11.44 1.18 -2.95
N ILE A 120 -10.93 -0.03 -2.71
CA ILE A 120 -11.73 -1.27 -2.84
C ILE A 120 -12.90 -1.26 -1.84
N ALA A 121 -12.64 -0.94 -0.59
CA ALA A 121 -13.67 -0.90 0.45
C ALA A 121 -14.79 0.12 0.15
N ALA A 122 -14.45 1.23 -0.53
CA ALA A 122 -15.41 2.27 -0.91
C ALA A 122 -16.17 1.96 -2.19
N LEU A 123 -15.51 1.40 -3.22
CA LEU A 123 -16.11 1.18 -4.54
C LEU A 123 -16.69 -0.22 -4.73
N TRP A 124 -16.11 -1.23 -4.08
CA TRP A 124 -16.51 -2.64 -4.15
C TRP A 124 -16.66 -3.25 -2.73
N PRO A 125 -17.57 -2.71 -1.87
CA PRO A 125 -17.69 -3.14 -0.48
C PRO A 125 -17.99 -4.64 -0.33
N ASP A 126 -18.65 -5.25 -1.32
CA ASP A 126 -18.93 -6.69 -1.31
C ASP A 126 -17.66 -7.56 -1.45
N ARG A 127 -16.56 -6.98 -1.97
CA ARG A 127 -15.26 -7.66 -2.10
C ARG A 127 -14.39 -7.49 -0.85
N CYS A 128 -14.74 -6.56 0.04
CA CYS A 128 -14.01 -6.27 1.26
C CYS A 128 -14.81 -6.71 2.48
N LYS A 129 -14.36 -7.76 3.18
CA LYS A 129 -14.99 -8.24 4.42
C LYS A 129 -14.79 -7.25 5.56
N ALA A 130 -13.56 -6.78 5.70
CA ALA A 130 -13.12 -5.81 6.69
C ALA A 130 -11.83 -5.13 6.21
N LEU A 131 -11.50 -3.99 6.79
CA LEU A 131 -10.37 -3.16 6.39
C LEU A 131 -9.43 -2.88 7.58
N VAL A 132 -8.13 -3.08 7.38
CA VAL A 132 -7.07 -2.53 8.26
C VAL A 132 -6.23 -1.54 7.46
N SER A 133 -6.27 -0.26 7.82
CA SER A 133 -5.61 0.81 7.08
C SER A 133 -4.65 1.59 7.96
N VAL A 134 -3.36 1.54 7.64
CA VAL A 134 -2.36 2.42 8.27
C VAL A 134 -2.50 3.83 7.72
N SER A 135 -2.48 4.83 8.61
CA SER A 135 -2.65 6.26 8.33
C SER A 135 -4.06 6.68 7.84
N GLY A 136 -5.05 5.82 8.09
CA GLY A 136 -6.46 6.20 8.01
C GLY A 136 -7.10 6.16 6.62
N TYR A 137 -7.88 7.20 6.28
CA TYR A 137 -8.56 7.34 5.01
C TYR A 137 -7.65 8.01 3.98
N LEU A 138 -7.26 7.26 2.95
CA LEU A 138 -6.22 7.68 2.00
C LEU A 138 -6.71 7.90 0.55
N ILE A 139 -8.03 7.87 0.33
CA ILE A 139 -8.60 8.21 -0.98
C ILE A 139 -8.37 9.70 -1.24
N GLY A 140 -7.78 10.01 -2.37
CA GLY A 140 -7.53 11.37 -2.83
C GLY A 140 -8.22 11.69 -4.14
N SER A 141 -7.97 12.89 -4.65
CA SER A 141 -8.38 13.31 -6.00
C SER A 141 -7.32 14.23 -6.59
N GLN A 142 -7.27 14.32 -7.92
CA GLN A 142 -6.37 15.26 -8.60
C GLN A 142 -6.67 16.71 -8.19
N ALA A 143 -7.95 17.07 -8.10
CA ALA A 143 -8.35 18.42 -7.67
C ALA A 143 -7.86 18.75 -6.24
N GLY A 144 -7.96 17.78 -5.32
CA GLY A 144 -7.41 17.93 -3.97
C GLY A 144 -5.88 18.01 -3.97
N GLY A 145 -5.22 17.20 -4.80
CA GLY A 145 -3.77 17.20 -4.92
C GLY A 145 -3.18 18.42 -5.63
N ALA A 146 -3.98 19.17 -6.40
CA ALA A 146 -3.59 20.45 -7.00
C ALA A 146 -3.63 21.62 -5.98
N ALA A 147 -4.33 21.46 -4.86
CA ALA A 147 -4.40 22.49 -3.83
C ALA A 147 -3.14 22.51 -2.96
N PRO A 148 -2.59 23.71 -2.65
CA PRO A 148 -1.39 23.79 -1.83
C PRO A 148 -1.69 23.39 -0.38
N LEU A 149 -0.73 22.71 0.24
CA LEU A 149 -0.75 22.32 1.63
C LEU A 149 0.05 23.33 2.50
N PRO A 150 -0.09 23.28 3.84
CA PRO A 150 0.79 24.04 4.70
C PRO A 150 2.28 23.74 4.44
N PRO A 151 3.19 24.73 4.54
CA PRO A 151 4.60 24.56 4.16
C PRO A 151 5.32 23.37 4.81
N ALA A 152 4.97 23.00 6.04
CA ALA A 152 5.56 21.86 6.72
C ALA A 152 5.17 20.52 6.05
N ALA A 153 3.93 20.39 5.57
CA ALA A 153 3.47 19.20 4.84
C ALA A 153 4.10 19.15 3.44
N GLU A 154 4.18 20.29 2.74
CA GLU A 154 4.87 20.37 1.43
C GLU A 154 6.35 19.99 1.57
N HIS A 155 7.02 20.49 2.60
CA HIS A 155 8.40 20.12 2.88
C HIS A 155 8.57 18.62 3.17
N ALA A 156 7.66 18.01 3.90
CA ALA A 156 7.72 16.57 4.19
C ALA A 156 7.44 15.70 2.94
N TRP A 157 6.61 16.20 2.00
CA TRP A 157 6.32 15.55 0.73
C TRP A 157 7.13 16.11 -0.45
N TRP A 158 8.28 16.75 -0.20
CA TRP A 158 9.15 17.36 -1.20
C TRP A 158 9.40 16.50 -2.45
N TYR A 159 9.47 15.19 -2.27
CA TYR A 159 9.77 14.25 -3.34
C TYR A 159 8.67 14.18 -4.40
N GLN A 160 7.41 14.51 -4.07
CA GLN A 160 6.33 14.55 -5.05
C GLN A 160 6.62 15.63 -6.10
N PHE A 161 7.09 16.80 -5.68
CA PHE A 161 7.47 17.89 -6.59
C PHE A 161 8.77 17.57 -7.34
N TYR A 162 9.69 16.89 -6.69
CA TYR A 162 10.89 16.39 -7.37
C TYR A 162 10.52 15.44 -8.50
N PHE A 163 9.64 14.49 -8.28
CA PHE A 163 9.13 13.58 -9.30
C PHE A 163 8.26 14.27 -10.37
N GLY A 164 7.71 15.42 -10.08
CA GLY A 164 7.03 16.28 -11.05
C GLY A 164 7.94 16.77 -12.18
N THR A 165 9.26 16.76 -11.97
CA THR A 165 10.25 17.25 -12.93
C THR A 165 10.97 16.11 -13.68
N GLU A 166 11.51 16.41 -14.89
CA GLU A 166 12.35 15.44 -15.62
C GLU A 166 13.69 15.17 -14.87
N ARG A 167 14.20 16.17 -14.13
CA ARG A 167 15.35 15.96 -13.24
C ARG A 167 15.03 14.92 -12.17
N GLY A 168 13.83 14.98 -11.57
CA GLY A 168 13.40 14.02 -10.55
C GLY A 168 13.22 12.61 -11.12
N ARG A 169 12.62 12.48 -12.30
CA ARG A 169 12.50 11.21 -13.02
C ARG A 169 13.87 10.58 -13.29
N GLY A 170 14.80 11.35 -13.86
CA GLY A 170 16.16 10.90 -14.12
C GLY A 170 16.92 10.58 -12.84
N GLY A 171 16.78 11.39 -11.79
CA GLY A 171 17.37 11.16 -10.49
C GLY A 171 16.89 9.87 -9.84
N TYR A 172 15.58 9.63 -9.83
CA TYR A 172 15.01 8.38 -9.28
C TYR A 172 15.44 7.15 -10.08
N ARG A 173 15.49 7.24 -11.40
CA ARG A 173 16.00 6.14 -12.25
C ARG A 173 17.44 5.77 -11.91
N THR A 174 18.29 6.77 -11.64
CA THR A 174 19.71 6.57 -11.36
C THR A 174 19.95 6.12 -9.92
N TYR A 175 19.26 6.71 -8.95
CA TYR A 175 19.55 6.58 -7.52
C TYR A 175 18.35 6.00 -6.74
N ARG A 176 17.53 5.14 -7.35
CA ARG A 176 16.26 4.67 -6.73
C ARG A 176 16.47 3.96 -5.39
N ARG A 177 17.57 3.23 -5.22
CA ARG A 177 17.86 2.51 -3.97
C ARG A 177 18.25 3.49 -2.86
N GLU A 178 19.16 4.42 -3.13
CA GLU A 178 19.58 5.45 -2.18
C GLU A 178 18.40 6.37 -1.82
N PHE A 179 17.59 6.70 -2.81
CA PHE A 179 16.38 7.50 -2.61
C PHE A 179 15.39 6.76 -1.70
N ALA A 180 15.09 5.51 -1.98
CA ALA A 180 14.20 4.69 -1.17
C ALA A 180 14.72 4.54 0.28
N LYS A 181 16.03 4.34 0.45
CA LYS A 181 16.64 4.25 1.78
C LYS A 181 16.50 5.55 2.57
N LEU A 182 16.68 6.70 1.90
CA LEU A 182 16.45 8.01 2.51
C LEU A 182 14.99 8.16 2.95
N ILE A 183 14.03 7.76 2.11
CA ILE A 183 12.60 7.82 2.48
C ILE A 183 12.32 6.93 3.69
N TRP A 184 12.88 5.72 3.77
CA TRP A 184 12.72 4.86 4.95
C TRP A 184 13.22 5.56 6.23
N GLN A 185 14.40 6.20 6.16
CA GLN A 185 14.98 6.92 7.30
C GLN A 185 14.13 8.11 7.74
N LEU A 186 13.54 8.84 6.78
CA LEU A 186 12.67 9.98 7.06
C LEU A 186 11.30 9.56 7.57
N ALA A 187 10.71 8.52 6.99
CA ALA A 187 9.37 8.04 7.33
C ALA A 187 9.33 7.19 8.60
N SER A 188 10.44 6.51 8.94
CA SER A 188 10.57 5.70 10.14
C SER A 188 11.83 6.08 10.94
N PRO A 189 11.91 7.29 11.50
CA PRO A 189 13.16 7.87 12.02
C PRO A 189 13.69 7.15 13.27
N LYS A 190 12.87 6.35 13.94
CA LYS A 190 13.27 5.57 15.12
C LYS A 190 13.49 4.09 14.82
N TRP A 191 13.27 3.67 13.58
CA TRP A 191 13.46 2.28 13.19
C TRP A 191 14.93 1.99 12.83
N ALA A 192 15.55 1.08 13.55
CA ALA A 192 16.94 0.68 13.32
C ALA A 192 16.99 -0.53 12.37
N PHE A 193 16.62 -0.36 11.10
CA PHE A 193 16.77 -1.40 10.09
C PHE A 193 18.25 -1.53 9.64
N ASP A 194 18.67 -2.74 9.35
CA ASP A 194 19.99 -3.01 8.80
C ASP A 194 20.01 -3.00 7.26
N ASP A 195 21.21 -3.01 6.70
CA ASP A 195 21.40 -3.00 5.25
C ASP A 195 20.85 -4.26 4.56
N ALA A 196 20.83 -5.41 5.25
CA ALA A 196 20.30 -6.65 4.71
C ALA A 196 18.77 -6.59 4.59
N THR A 197 18.08 -6.03 5.58
CA THR A 197 16.64 -5.79 5.57
C THR A 197 16.26 -4.86 4.41
N PHE A 198 16.99 -3.75 4.25
CA PHE A 198 16.75 -2.84 3.13
C PHE A 198 17.05 -3.47 1.77
N ALA A 199 18.22 -4.11 1.62
CA ALA A 199 18.66 -4.70 0.35
C ALA A 199 17.69 -5.76 -0.18
N ARG A 200 17.08 -6.54 0.71
CA ARG A 200 16.06 -7.54 0.36
C ARG A 200 14.85 -6.89 -0.31
N THR A 201 14.28 -5.85 0.31
CA THR A 201 13.17 -5.09 -0.26
C THR A 201 13.57 -4.35 -1.53
N ALA A 202 14.77 -3.74 -1.56
CA ALA A 202 15.25 -2.97 -2.69
C ALA A 202 15.44 -3.80 -3.98
N ALA A 203 15.53 -5.13 -3.88
CA ALA A 203 15.54 -6.02 -5.05
C ALA A 203 14.22 -5.93 -5.86
N ALA A 204 13.10 -5.64 -5.21
CA ALA A 204 11.81 -5.47 -5.89
C ALA A 204 11.76 -4.23 -6.79
N PHE A 205 12.61 -3.23 -6.56
CA PHE A 205 12.69 -1.99 -7.35
C PHE A 205 13.44 -2.18 -8.67
N ASP A 206 14.06 -3.34 -8.90
CA ASP A 206 14.69 -3.68 -10.17
C ASP A 206 13.66 -4.12 -11.24
N ASN A 207 12.38 -4.12 -10.90
CA ASN A 207 11.28 -4.26 -11.84
C ASN A 207 11.40 -3.19 -12.95
N PRO A 208 11.34 -3.55 -14.25
CA PRO A 208 11.52 -2.60 -15.35
C PRO A 208 10.47 -1.47 -15.36
N ASP A 209 9.26 -1.72 -14.86
CA ASP A 209 8.15 -0.76 -14.86
C ASP A 209 8.16 0.15 -13.62
N HIS A 210 9.01 -0.18 -12.62
CA HIS A 210 9.00 0.46 -11.31
C HIS A 210 9.09 1.98 -11.36
N VAL A 211 10.09 2.50 -12.08
CA VAL A 211 10.33 3.95 -12.15
C VAL A 211 9.15 4.67 -12.75
N GLU A 212 8.61 4.16 -13.87
CA GLU A 212 7.53 4.82 -14.58
C GLU A 212 6.22 4.80 -13.78
N ILE A 213 5.90 3.68 -13.13
CA ILE A 213 4.73 3.57 -12.24
C ILE A 213 4.85 4.56 -11.06
N VAL A 214 6.01 4.63 -10.42
CA VAL A 214 6.24 5.55 -9.29
C VAL A 214 6.11 7.00 -9.72
N ILE A 215 6.77 7.37 -10.83
CA ILE A 215 6.70 8.74 -11.36
C ILE A 215 5.28 9.09 -11.76
N HIS A 216 4.56 8.18 -12.44
CA HIS A 216 3.18 8.40 -12.83
C HIS A 216 2.28 8.61 -11.59
N ASN A 217 2.38 7.75 -10.56
CA ASN A 217 1.58 7.86 -9.35
C ASN A 217 1.71 9.25 -8.71
N TYR A 218 2.93 9.74 -8.52
CA TYR A 218 3.13 11.02 -7.85
C TYR A 218 2.78 12.21 -8.73
N ARG A 219 3.05 12.16 -10.06
CA ARG A 219 2.60 13.18 -11.00
C ARG A 219 1.07 13.26 -11.08
N TRP A 220 0.39 12.11 -11.15
CA TRP A 220 -1.06 12.06 -11.16
C TRP A 220 -1.66 12.68 -9.90
N ARG A 221 -1.09 12.40 -8.74
CA ARG A 221 -1.56 12.94 -7.44
C ARG A 221 -1.51 14.46 -7.36
N ILE A 222 -0.56 15.09 -8.02
CA ILE A 222 -0.40 16.57 -8.04
C ILE A 222 -0.84 17.18 -9.39
N SER A 223 -1.67 16.47 -10.15
CA SER A 223 -2.25 16.91 -11.43
C SER A 223 -1.24 17.24 -12.52
N LEU A 224 -0.09 16.58 -12.53
CA LEU A 224 0.95 16.72 -13.57
C LEU A 224 0.99 15.51 -14.52
N ALA A 225 0.07 14.56 -14.40
CA ALA A 225 -0.14 13.47 -15.35
C ALA A 225 -1.63 13.15 -15.44
N GLU A 226 -2.05 12.75 -16.61
CA GLU A 226 -3.40 12.26 -16.89
C GLU A 226 -3.57 10.84 -16.35
N GLY A 227 -4.81 10.45 -16.02
CA GLY A 227 -5.18 9.05 -15.78
C GLY A 227 -5.49 8.33 -17.08
N GLU A 228 -5.83 7.04 -16.99
CA GLU A 228 -6.33 6.28 -18.14
C GLU A 228 -7.86 6.33 -18.20
N PRO A 229 -8.45 6.54 -19.37
CA PRO A 229 -9.89 6.65 -19.57
C PRO A 229 -10.74 5.51 -18.97
N PRO A 230 -10.29 4.24 -18.96
CA PRO A 230 -11.06 3.16 -18.32
C PRO A 230 -11.33 3.35 -16.83
N TYR A 231 -10.58 4.23 -16.16
CA TYR A 231 -10.73 4.50 -14.72
C TYR A 231 -11.40 5.85 -14.40
N ASP A 232 -11.77 6.66 -15.41
CA ASP A 232 -12.30 8.00 -15.18
C ASP A 232 -13.57 8.01 -14.33
N ASP A 233 -14.51 7.08 -14.57
CA ASP A 233 -15.73 6.96 -13.77
C ASP A 233 -15.43 6.57 -12.31
N LEU A 234 -14.44 5.73 -12.09
CA LEU A 234 -14.00 5.35 -10.74
C LEU A 234 -13.36 6.53 -10.02
N GLU A 235 -12.47 7.26 -10.70
CA GLU A 235 -11.81 8.44 -10.14
C GLU A 235 -12.81 9.57 -9.86
N ALA A 236 -13.83 9.75 -10.71
CA ALA A 236 -14.91 10.71 -10.48
C ALA A 236 -15.71 10.36 -9.20
N ARG A 237 -15.99 9.06 -8.95
CA ARG A 237 -16.63 8.61 -7.72
C ARG A 237 -15.71 8.83 -6.51
N LEU A 238 -14.42 8.54 -6.63
CA LEU A 238 -13.44 8.72 -5.56
C LEU A 238 -13.21 10.19 -5.20
N ALA A 239 -13.30 11.10 -6.20
CA ALA A 239 -13.19 12.54 -5.98
C ALA A 239 -14.28 13.09 -5.02
N GLY A 240 -15.43 12.42 -4.94
CA GLY A 240 -16.47 12.69 -3.95
C GLY A 240 -16.12 12.26 -2.52
N ALA A 241 -14.94 11.67 -2.30
CA ALA A 241 -14.50 11.12 -1.01
C ALA A 241 -15.56 10.20 -0.37
N PRO A 242 -15.98 9.10 -1.05
CA PRO A 242 -17.04 8.22 -0.63
C PRO A 242 -16.77 7.61 0.75
N PRO A 243 -17.81 7.37 1.57
CA PRO A 243 -17.65 6.71 2.85
C PRO A 243 -17.28 5.23 2.68
N ILE A 244 -16.61 4.69 3.70
CA ILE A 244 -16.30 3.27 3.82
C ILE A 244 -17.24 2.67 4.88
N ALA A 245 -18.07 1.73 4.46
CA ALA A 245 -19.09 1.14 5.32
C ALA A 245 -18.70 -0.22 5.91
N VAL A 246 -17.63 -0.83 5.44
CA VAL A 246 -17.14 -2.11 5.97
C VAL A 246 -16.51 -1.92 7.37
N PRO A 247 -16.52 -2.95 8.23
CA PRO A 247 -15.80 -2.91 9.49
C PRO A 247 -14.35 -2.50 9.30
N THR A 248 -13.86 -1.51 10.07
CA THR A 248 -12.54 -0.93 9.83
C THR A 248 -11.78 -0.66 11.12
N ILE A 249 -10.49 -1.03 11.14
CA ILE A 249 -9.51 -0.56 12.11
C ILE A 249 -8.46 0.26 11.38
N THR A 250 -8.25 1.51 11.83
CA THR A 250 -7.11 2.31 11.38
C THR A 250 -5.99 2.27 12.39
N LEU A 251 -4.75 2.20 11.90
CA LEU A 251 -3.54 2.16 12.72
C LEU A 251 -2.65 3.36 12.44
N GLU A 252 -1.96 3.86 13.48
CA GLU A 252 -0.92 4.85 13.34
C GLU A 252 0.23 4.58 14.30
N GLY A 253 1.48 4.71 13.80
CA GLY A 253 2.67 4.60 14.63
C GLY A 253 3.00 5.93 15.32
N ASP A 254 3.41 5.88 16.59
CA ASP A 254 3.73 7.07 17.41
C ASP A 254 4.98 7.84 16.96
N ALA A 255 5.71 7.31 15.98
CA ALA A 255 6.91 7.92 15.40
C ALA A 255 6.87 7.94 13.85
N ASN A 256 5.68 7.91 13.25
CA ASN A 256 5.54 8.03 11.81
C ASN A 256 6.03 9.42 11.35
N GLY A 257 7.11 9.44 10.58
CA GLY A 257 7.71 10.65 10.02
C GLY A 257 7.07 11.10 8.69
N ALA A 258 6.24 10.26 8.07
CA ALA A 258 5.47 10.64 6.90
C ALA A 258 4.26 11.49 7.31
N PRO A 259 3.88 12.51 6.53
CA PRO A 259 2.68 13.29 6.82
C PRO A 259 1.43 12.42 6.80
N HIS A 260 0.64 12.50 7.83
CA HIS A 260 -0.63 11.81 7.98
C HIS A 260 -1.65 12.73 8.65
N PRO A 261 -2.95 12.62 8.31
CA PRO A 261 -3.98 13.42 8.94
C PRO A 261 -4.26 12.93 10.37
N ASP A 262 -4.70 13.86 11.23
CA ASP A 262 -5.23 13.50 12.53
C ASP A 262 -6.48 12.61 12.37
N PRO A 263 -6.66 11.55 13.21
CA PRO A 263 -7.81 10.67 13.12
C PRO A 263 -9.17 11.36 13.13
N SER A 264 -9.31 12.48 13.84
CA SER A 264 -10.55 13.28 13.87
C SER A 264 -10.92 13.86 12.49
N ALA A 265 -9.94 14.07 11.61
CA ALA A 265 -10.18 14.63 10.28
C ALA A 265 -10.84 13.63 9.32
N TYR A 266 -10.72 12.33 9.58
CA TYR A 266 -11.22 11.29 8.68
C TYR A 266 -12.17 10.26 9.33
N ALA A 267 -12.30 10.23 10.64
CA ALA A 267 -13.10 9.23 11.35
C ALA A 267 -14.55 9.14 10.81
N SER A 268 -15.15 10.27 10.44
CA SER A 268 -16.52 10.34 9.87
C SER A 268 -16.64 9.69 8.49
N LYS A 269 -15.54 9.37 7.83
CA LYS A 269 -15.53 8.65 6.55
C LYS A 269 -15.80 7.16 6.71
N PHE A 270 -15.59 6.62 7.92
CA PHE A 270 -15.88 5.23 8.25
C PHE A 270 -17.26 5.16 8.90
N THR A 271 -18.26 4.68 8.14
CA THR A 271 -19.67 4.65 8.57
C THR A 271 -20.11 3.30 9.14
N GLY A 272 -19.29 2.26 8.99
CA GLY A 272 -19.46 0.96 9.64
C GLY A 272 -18.88 0.95 11.06
N LYS A 273 -18.69 -0.25 11.64
CA LYS A 273 -17.98 -0.38 12.91
C LYS A 273 -16.53 0.07 12.72
N TYR A 274 -16.10 1.05 13.49
CA TYR A 274 -14.83 1.72 13.33
C TYR A 274 -14.06 1.87 14.64
N GLU A 275 -12.76 1.62 14.58
CA GLU A 275 -11.82 1.85 15.68
C GLU A 275 -10.53 2.45 15.13
N HIS A 276 -9.92 3.37 15.91
CA HIS A 276 -8.57 3.85 15.65
C HIS A 276 -7.62 3.36 16.76
N ARG A 277 -6.43 2.92 16.40
CA ARG A 277 -5.38 2.47 17.32
C ARG A 277 -4.07 3.15 17.05
N SER A 278 -3.48 3.75 18.09
CA SER A 278 -2.08 4.21 18.05
C SER A 278 -1.16 3.10 18.54
N VAL A 279 -0.10 2.81 17.79
CA VAL A 279 0.91 1.83 18.12
C VAL A 279 2.14 2.54 18.65
N SER A 280 2.41 2.38 19.96
CA SER A 280 3.51 3.04 20.64
C SER A 280 4.81 2.22 20.62
N GLY A 281 5.91 2.87 20.98
CA GLY A 281 7.24 2.24 21.05
C GLY A 281 8.20 2.76 19.97
N GLY A 282 7.90 3.88 19.35
CA GLY A 282 8.72 4.49 18.31
C GLY A 282 8.46 3.89 16.93
N VAL A 283 7.23 3.40 16.71
CA VAL A 283 6.81 2.78 15.44
C VAL A 283 6.62 3.86 14.37
N GLY A 284 7.25 3.67 13.22
CA GLY A 284 7.22 4.59 12.09
C GLY A 284 6.20 4.19 11.03
N HIS A 285 6.50 4.55 9.80
CA HIS A 285 5.61 4.41 8.66
C HIS A 285 5.42 2.95 8.19
N ASN A 286 6.49 2.14 8.22
CA ASN A 286 6.41 0.71 7.87
C ASN A 286 5.89 -0.11 9.04
N LEU A 287 4.72 0.28 9.56
CA LEU A 287 4.10 -0.30 10.75
C LEU A 287 4.00 -1.83 10.70
N PRO A 288 3.64 -2.49 9.57
CA PRO A 288 3.59 -3.95 9.52
C PRO A 288 4.93 -4.63 9.81
N GLN A 289 6.05 -4.03 9.41
CA GLN A 289 7.38 -4.58 9.67
C GLN A 289 7.96 -4.12 11.01
N GLU A 290 7.59 -2.93 11.48
CA GLU A 290 8.06 -2.38 12.76
C GLU A 290 7.30 -2.95 13.97
N ALA A 291 6.01 -3.25 13.79
CA ALA A 291 5.12 -3.78 14.82
C ALA A 291 4.21 -4.90 14.27
N PRO A 292 4.78 -6.03 13.79
CA PRO A 292 4.03 -7.07 13.08
C PRO A 292 2.93 -7.71 13.94
N GLN A 293 3.14 -7.83 15.25
CA GLN A 293 2.14 -8.39 16.15
C GLN A 293 0.91 -7.46 16.27
N ALA A 294 1.14 -6.15 16.38
CA ALA A 294 0.04 -5.18 16.47
C ALA A 294 -0.78 -5.16 15.18
N PHE A 295 -0.09 -5.25 14.03
CA PHE A 295 -0.76 -5.30 12.72
C PHE A 295 -1.57 -6.59 12.53
N ALA A 296 -0.99 -7.76 12.85
CA ALA A 296 -1.69 -9.04 12.77
C ALA A 296 -2.88 -9.11 13.75
N GLN A 297 -2.73 -8.57 14.96
CA GLN A 297 -3.82 -8.51 15.94
C GLN A 297 -4.99 -7.64 15.46
N ALA A 298 -4.70 -6.48 14.82
CA ALA A 298 -5.74 -5.64 14.26
C ALA A 298 -6.56 -6.37 13.16
N ILE A 299 -5.89 -7.22 12.35
CA ILE A 299 -6.57 -8.03 11.33
C ILE A 299 -7.47 -9.09 11.98
N ALA A 300 -6.99 -9.76 13.02
CA ALA A 300 -7.81 -10.73 13.74
C ALA A 300 -9.00 -10.08 14.47
N ASP A 301 -8.78 -8.91 15.06
CA ASP A 301 -9.85 -8.18 15.78
C ASP A 301 -10.93 -7.66 14.85
N VAL A 302 -10.55 -7.07 13.70
CA VAL A 302 -11.53 -6.53 12.75
C VAL A 302 -12.37 -7.63 12.10
N ASP A 303 -11.86 -8.85 12.03
CA ASP A 303 -12.60 -10.03 11.55
C ASP A 303 -13.77 -10.39 12.48
N GLY A 304 -13.65 -10.05 13.75
CA GLY A 304 -14.67 -10.25 14.78
C GLY A 304 -15.69 -9.09 14.92
N PHE A 305 -15.57 -8.04 14.10
CA PHE A 305 -16.51 -6.92 14.14
C PHE A 305 -17.84 -7.33 13.49
#